data_120037a0932eddfd41099ee8c810d607
#
_entry.id   120037a0932eddfd41099ee8c810d607
#
_cell.length_a   1.000
_cell.length_b   1.000
_cell.length_c   1.000
_cell.angle_alpha   90.00
_cell.angle_beta   90.00
_cell.angle_gamma   90.00
#
_symmetry.space_group_name_H-M   'P 1'
#
loop_
_entity.id
_entity.type
_entity.pdbx_description
1 polymer ?
#
loop_
_entity_poly.entity_id
_entity_poly.type
_entity_poly.pdbx_seq_one_letter_code
_entity_poly.pdbx_strand_id
1 'polypeptide(L)' 'MAEKIALIHSEVSEAYEAYRHKNIDGKDGFKEELGDVIQRVLHLCGIFNIDIEKEILKKLNYNKDRKWNWKEMNETHV' A
#
# COMPACT_ATOMS: atom_id res chain seq x y z
N MET A 1 -11.77 -12.38 -10.25
CA MET A 1 -10.94 -12.05 -9.06
C MET A 1 -9.60 -11.42 -9.43
N ALA A 2 -8.97 -11.89 -10.46
CA ALA A 2 -7.72 -11.29 -10.96
C ALA A 2 -7.90 -9.79 -11.26
N GLU A 3 -9.07 -9.38 -11.75
CA GLU A 3 -9.35 -7.98 -12.06
C GLU A 3 -9.29 -7.09 -10.81
N LYS A 4 -9.71 -7.60 -9.64
CA LYS A 4 -9.68 -6.84 -8.40
C LYS A 4 -8.26 -6.57 -7.94
N ILE A 5 -7.39 -7.57 -8.11
CA ILE A 5 -5.97 -7.42 -7.79
C ILE A 5 -5.31 -6.47 -8.79
N ALA A 6 -5.64 -6.58 -10.07
CA ALA A 6 -5.12 -5.69 -11.10
C ALA A 6 -5.52 -4.23 -10.86
N LEU A 7 -6.73 -3.99 -10.32
CA LEU A 7 -7.18 -2.64 -9.98
C LEU A 7 -6.31 -2.02 -8.88
N ILE A 8 -5.91 -2.80 -7.89
CA ILE A 8 -4.99 -2.31 -6.85
C ILE A 8 -3.67 -1.88 -7.48
N HIS A 9 -3.13 -2.70 -8.37
CA HIS A 9 -1.90 -2.39 -9.08
C HIS A 9 -2.04 -1.10 -9.90
N SER A 10 -3.17 -0.95 -10.57
CA SER A 10 -3.48 0.24 -11.37
C SER A 10 -3.49 1.50 -10.51
N GLU A 11 -4.11 1.45 -9.32
CA GLU A 11 -4.17 2.60 -8.41
C GLU A 11 -2.76 2.98 -7.92
N VAL A 12 -1.90 1.99 -7.67
CA VAL A 12 -0.51 2.25 -7.30
C VAL A 12 0.21 2.97 -8.45
N SER A 13 -0.03 2.55 -9.69
CA SER A 13 0.55 3.20 -10.87
C SER A 13 0.09 4.65 -11.01
N GLU A 14 -1.19 4.91 -10.73
CA GLU A 14 -1.75 6.27 -10.76
C GLU A 14 -1.12 7.14 -9.68
N ALA A 15 -0.89 6.59 -8.48
CA ALA A 15 -0.19 7.30 -7.42
C ALA A 15 1.23 7.68 -7.86
N TYR A 16 1.91 6.77 -8.51
CA TYR A 16 3.25 7.02 -9.03
C TYR A 16 3.26 8.13 -10.07
N GLU A 17 2.30 8.11 -11.00
CA GLU A 17 2.18 9.16 -12.02
C GLU A 17 1.89 10.52 -11.40
N ALA A 18 1.00 10.57 -10.40
CA ALA A 18 0.71 11.82 -9.70
C ALA A 18 1.96 12.38 -9.03
N TYR A 19 2.76 11.50 -8.44
CA TYR A 19 4.03 11.89 -7.82
C TYR A 19 4.99 12.46 -8.85
N ARG A 20 5.12 11.81 -10.01
CA ARG A 20 6.00 12.26 -11.10
C ARG A 20 5.61 13.65 -11.60
N HIS A 21 4.31 13.94 -11.67
CA HIS A 21 3.79 15.23 -12.12
C HIS A 21 3.70 16.25 -10.99
N LYS A 22 4.23 15.93 -9.81
CA LYS A 22 4.25 16.80 -8.63
C LYS A 22 2.86 17.20 -8.14
N ASN A 23 1.85 16.41 -8.49
CA ASN A 23 0.50 16.58 -7.96
C ASN A 23 0.37 15.79 -6.67
N ILE A 24 0.77 16.38 -5.56
CA ILE A 24 0.78 15.70 -4.26
C ILE A 24 -0.54 15.90 -3.54
N ASP A 25 -1.02 17.13 -3.45
CA ASP A 25 -2.18 17.50 -2.62
C ASP A 25 -3.45 17.80 -3.41
N GLY A 26 -3.38 17.83 -4.72
CA GLY A 26 -4.50 18.20 -5.57
C GLY A 26 -5.48 17.07 -5.80
N LYS A 27 -6.52 17.35 -6.56
CA LYS A 27 -7.49 16.34 -6.96
C LYS A 27 -6.79 15.25 -7.76
N ASP A 28 -7.09 14.00 -7.45
CA ASP A 28 -6.45 12.82 -8.05
C ASP A 28 -4.93 12.84 -7.89
N GLY A 29 -4.45 13.55 -6.85
CA GLY A 29 -3.05 13.63 -6.54
C GLY A 29 -2.55 12.41 -5.77
N PHE A 30 -1.26 12.44 -5.45
CA PHE A 30 -0.58 11.31 -4.82
C PHE A 30 -1.28 10.84 -3.54
N LYS A 31 -1.64 11.78 -2.66
CA LYS A 31 -2.29 11.43 -1.38
C LYS A 31 -3.64 10.78 -1.60
N GLU A 32 -4.44 11.32 -2.50
CA GLU A 32 -5.76 10.74 -2.79
C GLU A 32 -5.64 9.37 -3.43
N GLU A 33 -4.68 9.19 -4.32
CA GLU A 33 -4.46 7.90 -4.98
C GLU A 33 -4.01 6.83 -3.97
N LEU A 34 -3.21 7.21 -2.96
CA LEU A 34 -2.88 6.28 -1.88
C LEU A 34 -4.12 5.87 -1.10
N GLY A 35 -5.05 6.81 -0.89
CA GLY A 35 -6.34 6.50 -0.27
C GLY A 35 -7.11 5.48 -1.09
N ASP A 36 -7.14 5.63 -2.41
CA ASP A 36 -7.79 4.69 -3.32
C ASP A 36 -7.16 3.30 -3.23
N VAL A 37 -5.83 3.22 -3.14
CA VAL A 37 -5.13 1.94 -2.97
C VAL A 37 -5.65 1.22 -1.72
N ILE A 38 -5.70 1.93 -0.59
CA ILE A 38 -6.15 1.34 0.67
C ILE A 38 -7.61 0.90 0.57
N GLN A 39 -8.48 1.73 -0.01
CA GLN A 39 -9.88 1.37 -0.18
C GLN A 39 -10.04 0.09 -1.01
N ARG A 40 -9.29 -0.04 -2.09
CA ARG A 40 -9.32 -1.23 -2.93
C ARG A 40 -8.86 -2.48 -2.18
N VAL A 41 -7.81 -2.35 -1.38
CA VAL A 41 -7.31 -3.45 -0.54
C VAL A 41 -8.38 -3.88 0.46
N LEU A 42 -9.01 -2.92 1.15
CA LEU A 42 -10.06 -3.22 2.13
C LEU A 42 -11.26 -3.88 1.47
N HIS A 43 -11.64 -3.42 0.28
CA HIS A 43 -12.73 -4.02 -0.48
C HIS A 43 -12.42 -5.49 -0.81
N LEU A 44 -11.22 -5.75 -1.27
CA LEU A 44 -10.77 -7.11 -1.58
C LEU A 44 -10.80 -8.00 -0.33
N CYS A 45 -10.35 -7.47 0.79
CA CYS A 45 -10.39 -8.19 2.07
C CYS A 45 -11.82 -8.54 2.46
N GLY A 46 -12.78 -7.64 2.22
CA GLY A 46 -14.18 -7.91 2.48
C GLY A 46 -14.72 -9.07 1.64
N ILE A 47 -14.34 -9.10 0.36
CA ILE A 47 -14.77 -10.18 -0.55
C ILE A 47 -14.27 -11.54 -0.07
N PHE A 48 -13.02 -11.62 0.37
CA PHE A 48 -12.41 -12.87 0.83
C PHE A 48 -12.58 -13.13 2.32
N ASN A 49 -13.28 -12.25 3.02
CA ASN A 49 -13.46 -12.35 4.47
C ASN A 49 -12.11 -12.43 5.20
N ILE A 50 -11.20 -11.55 4.86
CA ILE A 50 -9.86 -11.47 5.45
C ILE A 50 -9.87 -10.42 6.55
N ASP A 51 -9.37 -10.78 7.73
CA ASP A 51 -9.09 -9.82 8.80
C ASP A 51 -7.71 -9.22 8.56
N ILE A 52 -7.69 -8.09 7.84
CA ILE A 52 -6.43 -7.46 7.42
C ILE A 52 -5.64 -6.92 8.61
N GLU A 53 -6.30 -6.43 9.65
CA GLU A 53 -5.63 -5.97 10.86
C GLU A 53 -4.81 -7.10 11.48
N LYS A 54 -5.42 -8.27 11.60
CA LYS A 54 -4.76 -9.46 12.13
C LYS A 54 -3.54 -9.83 11.29
N GLU A 55 -3.66 -9.78 9.97
CA GLU A 55 -2.56 -10.11 9.07
C GLU A 55 -1.43 -9.10 9.19
N ILE A 56 -1.75 -7.82 9.32
CA ILE A 56 -0.74 -6.76 9.51
C ILE A 56 0.02 -6.99 10.83
N LEU A 57 -0.70 -7.23 11.92
CA LEU A 57 -0.08 -7.45 13.23
C LEU A 57 0.81 -8.68 13.23
N LYS A 58 0.38 -9.73 12.57
CA LYS A 58 1.14 -10.98 12.42
C LYS A 58 2.46 -10.72 11.70
N LYS A 59 2.43 -9.95 10.62
CA LYS A 59 3.64 -9.59 9.87
C LYS A 59 4.55 -8.67 10.66
N LEU A 60 4.00 -7.73 11.40
CA LEU A 60 4.81 -6.85 12.25
C LEU A 60 5.55 -7.64 13.31
N ASN A 61 4.90 -8.59 13.94
CA ASN A 61 5.53 -9.45 14.93
C ASN A 61 6.63 -10.30 14.31
N TYR A 62 6.37 -10.87 13.16
CA TYR A 62 7.36 -11.66 12.43
C TYR A 62 8.57 -10.80 12.08
N ASN A 63 8.35 -9.62 11.54
CA ASN A 63 9.43 -8.71 11.15
C ASN A 63 10.25 -8.26 12.34
N LYS A 64 9.60 -8.02 13.49
CA LYS A 64 10.28 -7.67 14.74
C LYS A 64 11.26 -8.75 15.15
N ASP A 65 10.84 -10.03 15.03
CA ASP A 65 11.67 -11.17 15.42
C ASP A 65 12.82 -11.42 14.46
N ARG A 66 12.75 -10.87 13.25
CA ARG A 66 13.81 -11.03 12.25
C ARG A 66 15.00 -10.10 12.47
N LYS A 67 15.02 -9.33 13.52
CA LYS A 67 16.13 -8.41 13.83
C LYS A 67 16.37 -7.43 12.69
N TRP A 68 15.33 -6.73 12.26
CA TRP A 68 15.44 -5.75 11.21
C TRP A 68 16.48 -4.67 11.53
N ASN A 69 17.34 -4.38 10.58
CA ASN A 69 18.30 -3.28 10.69
C ASN A 69 17.65 -2.02 10.08
N TRP A 70 17.01 -1.25 10.95
CA TRP A 70 16.30 -0.03 10.51
C TRP A 70 17.22 0.97 9.82
N LYS A 71 18.47 1.06 10.26
CA LYS A 71 19.45 1.95 9.65
C LYS A 71 19.70 1.55 8.20
N GLU A 72 19.93 0.27 7.97
CA GLU A 72 20.15 -0.26 6.63
C GLU A 72 18.93 -0.06 5.74
N MET A 73 17.73 -0.29 6.27
CA MET A 73 16.50 -0.05 5.54
C MET A 73 16.36 1.40 5.11
N ASN A 74 16.68 2.33 5.99
CA ASN A 74 16.61 3.76 5.68
C ASN A 74 17.61 4.16 4.62
N GLU A 75 18.80 3.56 4.61
CA GLU A 75 19.82 3.83 3.60
C GLU A 75 19.41 3.33 2.22
N THR A 76 18.61 2.28 2.15
CA THR A 76 18.16 1.71 0.88
C THR A 76 16.94 2.40 0.30
N HIS A 77 16.32 3.29 1.05
CA HIS A 77 15.09 4.01 0.65
C HIS A 77 15.36 5.41 0.10
N VAL A 78 16.46 5.61 -0.47
CA VAL A 78 16.80 6.93 -1.01
C VAL A 78 16.18 7.16 -2.36
#